data_a2fcfe93509659da192a906d4ccf2c00
#
_entry.id   a2fcfe93509659da192a906d4ccf2c00
#
_cell.length_a   1.000
_cell.length_b   1.000
_cell.length_c   1.000
_cell.angle_alpha   90.00
_cell.angle_beta   90.00
_cell.angle_gamma   90.00
#
_symmetry.space_group_name_H-M   'P 1'
#
loop_
_entity.id
_entity.type
_entity.pdbx_description
1 polymer ?
#
loop_
_entity_poly.entity_id
_entity_poly.type
_entity_poly.pdbx_seq_one_letter_code
_entity_poly.pdbx_strand_id
1 'polypeptide(L)'
;MQTRKTNDSGRPLRSLYLLYHELRPTPSEYSYVVQKAQFEEHLNLFASIRNSPHSELLPDITFDDGHISNFEYAAPLLQDRGIQAHFFITVGWTGHKPGYMDWPELRLLQQAGHRIGAHGWTHTLLTHCSSKDLQIELVDARKTLEDKLGVAITTMSLPGGRFNRQVLAACQEAGYAHIYTSIPKTESLPPGPMVGRLNIRGSMQADWVSSLFEPRSASLARLEREYRIKAAAKNVLGDRLYAKLWSLLNRAEPDAISGNPSDHENTAHH
;
A
#
# COMPACT_ATOMS: atom_id res chain seq x y z
N MET A 1 -10.17 -18.14 -17.95
CA MET A 1 -10.57 -18.69 -16.64
C MET A 1 -9.27 -18.95 -15.87
N GLN A 2 -8.90 -18.07 -14.91
CA GLN A 2 -7.67 -18.26 -14.15
C GLN A 2 -7.88 -19.38 -13.12
N THR A 3 -7.05 -20.42 -13.15
CA THR A 3 -7.10 -21.53 -12.20
C THR A 3 -6.71 -21.03 -10.81
N ARG A 4 -7.56 -21.29 -9.80
CA ARG A 4 -7.24 -20.98 -8.40
C ARG A 4 -6.06 -21.84 -7.95
N LYS A 5 -5.04 -21.22 -7.36
CA LYS A 5 -3.94 -21.94 -6.72
C LYS A 5 -4.46 -22.65 -5.47
N THR A 6 -4.01 -23.87 -5.25
CA THR A 6 -4.34 -24.68 -4.05
C THR A 6 -3.08 -25.04 -3.29
N ASN A 7 -3.21 -25.29 -1.99
CA ASN A 7 -2.14 -25.88 -1.18
C ASN A 7 -2.04 -27.41 -1.42
N ASP A 8 -1.10 -28.09 -0.78
CA ASP A 8 -0.89 -29.53 -0.90
C ASP A 8 -2.10 -30.37 -0.47
N SER A 9 -2.99 -29.81 0.33
CA SER A 9 -4.26 -30.44 0.75
C SER A 9 -5.42 -30.17 -0.23
N GLY A 10 -5.16 -29.54 -1.39
CA GLY A 10 -6.18 -29.19 -2.39
C GLY A 10 -7.08 -28.03 -1.99
N ARG A 11 -6.80 -27.33 -0.89
CA ARG A 11 -7.60 -26.17 -0.45
C ARG A 11 -7.17 -24.89 -1.18
N PRO A 12 -8.12 -24.01 -1.55
CA PRO A 12 -7.79 -22.78 -2.26
C PRO A 12 -6.94 -21.87 -1.41
N LEU A 13 -5.79 -21.45 -1.97
CA LEU A 13 -4.92 -20.48 -1.36
C LEU A 13 -5.55 -19.09 -1.39
N ARG A 14 -5.37 -18.36 -0.29
CA ARG A 14 -5.72 -16.95 -0.14
C ARG A 14 -4.48 -16.14 0.20
N SER A 15 -4.54 -14.83 0.01
CA SER A 15 -3.47 -13.91 0.43
C SER A 15 -4.03 -12.82 1.33
N LEU A 16 -3.26 -12.44 2.34
CA LEU A 16 -3.41 -11.20 3.09
C LEU A 16 -2.32 -10.24 2.65
N TYR A 17 -2.71 -9.17 1.97
CA TYR A 17 -1.80 -8.12 1.55
C TYR A 17 -1.53 -7.18 2.71
N LEU A 18 -0.24 -7.02 3.06
CA LEU A 18 0.24 -6.22 4.17
C LEU A 18 0.87 -4.95 3.60
N LEU A 19 0.37 -3.80 4.03
CA LEU A 19 0.81 -2.50 3.55
C LEU A 19 1.78 -1.86 4.56
N TYR A 20 2.99 -1.61 4.13
CA TYR A 20 4.02 -0.85 4.83
C TYR A 20 4.25 0.49 4.11
N HIS A 21 4.83 1.46 4.82
CA HIS A 21 5.24 2.75 4.25
C HIS A 21 6.72 2.99 4.49
N GLU A 22 7.11 3.38 5.69
CA GLU A 22 8.46 3.76 6.05
C GLU A 22 9.06 2.80 7.07
N LEU A 23 10.35 2.49 6.94
CA LEU A 23 11.13 1.77 7.93
C LEU A 23 12.17 2.70 8.56
N ARG A 24 12.39 2.55 9.88
CA ARG A 24 13.49 3.25 10.59
C ARG A 24 14.25 2.30 11.51
N PRO A 25 15.56 2.55 11.72
CA PRO A 25 16.32 1.82 12.73
C PRO A 25 15.80 2.06 14.15
N THR A 26 15.31 3.28 14.42
CA THR A 26 14.84 3.74 15.74
C THR A 26 13.31 3.84 15.80
N PRO A 27 12.71 3.82 17.02
CA PRO A 27 11.29 4.05 17.21
C PRO A 27 10.83 5.40 16.64
N SER A 28 9.56 5.49 16.23
CA SER A 28 8.91 6.70 15.79
C SER A 28 7.53 6.84 16.43
N GLU A 29 7.12 8.07 16.72
CA GLU A 29 5.74 8.37 17.12
C GLU A 29 4.76 8.32 15.95
N TYR A 30 5.29 8.43 14.70
CA TYR A 30 4.46 8.31 13.51
C TYR A 30 4.05 6.86 13.29
N SER A 31 2.75 6.60 13.35
CA SER A 31 2.18 5.25 13.44
C SER A 31 2.47 4.36 12.22
N TYR A 32 2.75 4.95 11.06
CA TYR A 32 3.05 4.21 9.81
C TYR A 32 4.54 3.90 9.62
N VAL A 33 5.39 4.33 10.56
CA VAL A 33 6.79 3.92 10.63
C VAL A 33 6.89 2.60 11.39
N VAL A 34 7.50 1.61 10.77
CA VAL A 34 7.83 0.31 11.38
C VAL A 34 9.33 0.26 11.63
N GLN A 35 9.75 -0.23 12.80
CA GLN A 35 11.19 -0.41 13.04
C GLN A 35 11.76 -1.49 12.12
N LYS A 36 13.00 -1.28 11.64
CA LYS A 36 13.73 -2.25 10.82
C LYS A 36 13.76 -3.63 11.49
N ALA A 37 14.09 -3.71 12.78
CA ALA A 37 14.12 -4.97 13.52
C ALA A 37 12.75 -5.65 13.59
N GLN A 38 11.68 -4.89 13.83
CA GLN A 38 10.32 -5.39 13.81
C GLN A 38 9.91 -5.90 12.43
N PHE A 39 10.28 -5.20 11.35
CA PHE A 39 10.03 -5.68 9.99
C PHE A 39 10.76 -6.99 9.71
N GLU A 40 11.99 -7.14 10.21
CA GLU A 40 12.76 -8.39 10.11
C GLU A 40 12.08 -9.55 10.82
N GLU A 41 11.51 -9.33 12.01
CA GLU A 41 10.70 -10.33 12.73
C GLU A 41 9.46 -10.72 11.92
N HIS A 42 8.76 -9.73 11.32
CA HIS A 42 7.63 -10.01 10.43
C HIS A 42 8.05 -10.87 9.23
N LEU A 43 9.21 -10.58 8.61
CA LEU A 43 9.70 -11.38 7.48
C LEU A 43 10.05 -12.81 7.87
N ASN A 44 10.62 -13.04 9.05
CA ASN A 44 10.90 -14.38 9.56
C ASN A 44 9.60 -15.18 9.74
N LEU A 45 8.57 -14.56 10.31
CA LEU A 45 7.23 -15.12 10.41
C LEU A 45 6.66 -15.45 9.02
N PHE A 46 6.74 -14.52 8.06
CA PHE A 46 6.19 -14.71 6.71
C PHE A 46 6.90 -15.83 5.94
N ALA A 47 8.21 -15.94 6.08
CA ALA A 47 8.98 -17.05 5.51
C ALA A 47 8.52 -18.39 6.08
N SER A 48 8.30 -18.48 7.41
CA SER A 48 7.78 -19.67 8.05
C SER A 48 6.37 -20.06 7.53
N ILE A 49 5.47 -19.07 7.40
CA ILE A 49 4.11 -19.31 6.88
C ILE A 49 4.15 -19.80 5.43
N ARG A 50 4.97 -19.16 4.57
CA ARG A 50 5.10 -19.53 3.16
C ARG A 50 5.67 -20.92 2.95
N ASN A 51 6.57 -21.36 3.83
CA ASN A 51 7.21 -22.67 3.77
C ASN A 51 6.35 -23.78 4.40
N SER A 52 5.24 -23.43 5.05
CA SER A 52 4.33 -24.43 5.63
C SER A 52 3.41 -25.02 4.55
N PRO A 53 3.41 -26.33 4.33
CA PRO A 53 2.58 -27.00 3.31
C PRO A 53 1.07 -26.93 3.62
N HIS A 54 0.73 -26.60 4.85
CA HIS A 54 -0.67 -26.55 5.33
C HIS A 54 -1.24 -25.13 5.35
N SER A 55 -0.44 -24.11 5.04
CA SER A 55 -0.91 -22.72 5.02
C SER A 55 -2.00 -22.52 3.96
N GLU A 56 -3.13 -21.96 4.38
CA GLU A 56 -4.24 -21.57 3.49
C GLU A 56 -4.22 -20.09 3.20
N LEU A 57 -3.59 -19.30 4.08
CA LEU A 57 -3.46 -17.85 3.98
C LEU A 57 -1.97 -17.46 3.90
N LEU A 58 -1.58 -16.82 2.81
CA LEU A 58 -0.21 -16.41 2.58
C LEU A 58 -0.04 -14.89 2.79
N PRO A 59 1.07 -14.45 3.40
CA PRO A 59 1.42 -13.02 3.44
C PRO A 59 1.88 -12.54 2.06
N ASP A 60 1.41 -11.38 1.63
CA ASP A 60 1.91 -10.65 0.47
C ASP A 60 2.29 -9.23 0.91
N ILE A 61 3.48 -8.76 0.56
CA ILE A 61 4.06 -7.53 1.10
C ILE A 61 3.95 -6.42 0.08
N THR A 62 3.42 -5.27 0.51
CA THR A 62 3.32 -4.08 -0.31
C THR A 62 3.88 -2.87 0.43
N PHE A 63 4.46 -1.94 -0.32
CA PHE A 63 4.92 -0.65 0.18
C PHE A 63 4.26 0.46 -0.63
N ASP A 64 3.82 1.52 0.04
CA ASP A 64 3.33 2.72 -0.64
C ASP A 64 4.36 3.85 -0.56
N ASP A 65 4.12 4.93 -1.31
CA ASP A 65 4.85 6.20 -1.37
C ASP A 65 6.19 6.15 -2.12
N GLY A 66 6.98 5.10 -2.00
CA GLY A 66 8.32 5.02 -2.56
C GLY A 66 9.40 5.65 -1.68
N HIS A 67 9.24 5.62 -0.32
CA HIS A 67 10.24 6.13 0.61
C HIS A 67 11.57 5.39 0.48
N ILE A 68 12.71 6.10 0.61
CA ILE A 68 14.06 5.57 0.41
C ILE A 68 14.37 4.36 1.32
N SER A 69 13.80 4.32 2.52
CA SER A 69 13.98 3.21 3.46
C SER A 69 13.48 1.86 2.92
N ASN A 70 12.59 1.89 1.93
CA ASN A 70 12.12 0.66 1.27
C ASN A 70 13.26 0.03 0.43
N PHE A 71 14.12 0.84 -0.15
CA PHE A 71 15.32 0.38 -0.84
C PHE A 71 16.46 0.06 0.13
N GLU A 72 16.76 0.98 1.06
CA GLU A 72 17.91 0.84 1.97
C GLU A 72 17.75 -0.28 3.01
N TYR A 73 16.53 -0.50 3.52
CA TYR A 73 16.30 -1.44 4.62
C TYR A 73 15.43 -2.62 4.22
N ALA A 74 14.30 -2.40 3.49
CA ALA A 74 13.40 -3.48 3.19
C ALA A 74 13.94 -4.41 2.10
N ALA A 75 14.46 -3.87 1.00
CA ALA A 75 14.88 -4.67 -0.15
C ALA A 75 15.98 -5.70 0.21
N PRO A 76 17.07 -5.36 0.95
CA PRO A 76 18.06 -6.36 1.38
C PRO A 76 17.46 -7.47 2.24
N LEU A 77 16.60 -7.13 3.22
CA LEU A 77 15.96 -8.10 4.10
C LEU A 77 15.01 -9.06 3.35
N LEU A 78 14.32 -8.54 2.33
CA LEU A 78 13.46 -9.32 1.45
C LEU A 78 14.30 -10.27 0.58
N GLN A 79 15.39 -9.77 0.00
CA GLN A 79 16.31 -10.53 -0.84
C GLN A 79 16.95 -11.70 -0.08
N ASP A 80 17.41 -11.47 1.15
CA ASP A 80 18.02 -12.50 2.01
C ASP A 80 17.07 -13.67 2.27
N ARG A 81 15.74 -13.44 2.16
CA ARG A 81 14.70 -14.46 2.41
C ARG A 81 14.02 -14.95 1.13
N GLY A 82 14.46 -14.50 -0.04
CA GLY A 82 13.82 -14.83 -1.33
C GLY A 82 12.36 -14.36 -1.43
N ILE A 83 11.99 -13.31 -0.69
CA ILE A 83 10.63 -12.76 -0.68
C ILE A 83 10.56 -11.58 -1.65
N GLN A 84 9.59 -11.61 -2.56
CA GLN A 84 9.27 -10.50 -3.44
C GLN A 84 8.18 -9.62 -2.81
N ALA A 85 8.27 -8.31 -3.03
CA ALA A 85 7.27 -7.34 -2.61
C ALA A 85 6.76 -6.51 -3.79
N HIS A 86 5.73 -5.71 -3.54
CA HIS A 86 5.15 -4.79 -4.51
C HIS A 86 5.28 -3.36 -3.99
N PHE A 87 5.99 -2.51 -4.73
CA PHE A 87 6.24 -1.12 -4.37
C PHE A 87 5.37 -0.21 -5.23
N PHE A 88 4.54 0.60 -4.58
CA PHE A 88 3.69 1.58 -5.23
C PHE A 88 4.31 2.98 -5.10
N ILE A 89 4.55 3.62 -6.22
CA ILE A 89 5.43 4.78 -6.34
C ILE A 89 4.63 6.05 -6.60
N THR A 90 4.87 7.08 -5.80
CA THR A 90 4.42 8.45 -6.06
C THR A 90 5.39 9.11 -7.01
N VAL A 91 4.99 9.22 -8.28
CA VAL A 91 5.88 9.54 -9.40
C VAL A 91 6.52 10.91 -9.28
N GLY A 92 5.76 11.93 -8.87
CA GLY A 92 6.27 13.31 -8.72
C GLY A 92 7.28 13.47 -7.58
N TRP A 93 7.40 12.47 -6.69
CA TRP A 93 8.40 12.49 -5.62
C TRP A 93 9.72 11.82 -6.04
N THR A 94 9.66 10.91 -7.02
CA THR A 94 10.80 10.10 -7.47
C THR A 94 11.90 10.96 -8.08
N GLY A 95 13.08 10.95 -7.44
CA GLY A 95 14.23 11.73 -7.85
C GLY A 95 14.12 13.25 -7.59
N HIS A 96 13.05 13.70 -6.94
CA HIS A 96 12.80 15.14 -6.69
C HIS A 96 12.64 15.45 -5.20
N LYS A 97 11.95 14.59 -4.44
CA LYS A 97 11.67 14.84 -3.03
C LYS A 97 12.70 14.12 -2.16
N PRO A 98 13.42 14.83 -1.26
CA PRO A 98 14.35 14.20 -0.32
C PRO A 98 13.68 13.11 0.50
N GLY A 99 14.38 11.99 0.73
CA GLY A 99 13.87 10.83 1.45
C GLY A 99 13.02 9.86 0.63
N TYR A 100 12.91 10.09 -0.69
CA TYR A 100 12.22 9.19 -1.61
C TYR A 100 13.19 8.64 -2.65
N MET A 101 12.91 7.43 -3.13
CA MET A 101 13.72 6.74 -4.13
C MET A 101 13.82 7.53 -5.43
N ASP A 102 14.92 7.31 -6.13
CA ASP A 102 15.13 7.78 -7.51
C ASP A 102 14.91 6.65 -8.54
N TRP A 103 15.08 6.98 -9.82
CA TRP A 103 14.88 6.03 -10.91
C TRP A 103 15.89 4.88 -10.95
N PRO A 104 17.19 5.06 -10.67
CA PRO A 104 18.15 3.98 -10.49
C PRO A 104 17.73 2.96 -9.44
N GLU A 105 17.28 3.39 -8.28
CA GLU A 105 16.85 2.52 -7.17
C GLU A 105 15.60 1.71 -7.53
N LEU A 106 14.63 2.32 -8.20
CA LEU A 106 13.45 1.62 -8.71
C LEU A 106 13.80 0.54 -9.73
N ARG A 107 14.78 0.81 -10.62
CA ARG A 107 15.29 -0.20 -11.57
C ARG A 107 15.98 -1.36 -10.86
N LEU A 108 16.73 -1.09 -9.81
CA LEU A 108 17.37 -2.14 -9.00
C LEU A 108 16.33 -3.01 -8.29
N LEU A 109 15.27 -2.42 -7.71
CA LEU A 109 14.16 -3.20 -7.14
C LEU A 109 13.50 -4.11 -8.18
N GLN A 110 13.26 -3.60 -9.38
CA GLN A 110 12.68 -4.37 -10.48
C GLN A 110 13.60 -5.51 -10.90
N GLN A 111 14.91 -5.25 -11.05
CA GLN A 111 15.91 -6.28 -11.41
C GLN A 111 16.03 -7.36 -10.34
N ALA A 112 15.82 -7.03 -9.09
CA ALA A 112 15.72 -7.97 -7.97
C ALA A 112 14.41 -8.80 -7.97
N GLY A 113 13.52 -8.58 -8.95
CA GLY A 113 12.27 -9.32 -9.11
C GLY A 113 11.07 -8.73 -8.33
N HIS A 114 11.24 -7.58 -7.71
CA HIS A 114 10.12 -6.88 -7.08
C HIS A 114 9.19 -6.27 -8.12
N ARG A 115 7.91 -6.12 -7.78
CA ARG A 115 6.91 -5.49 -8.64
C ARG A 115 6.85 -4.00 -8.34
N ILE A 116 6.68 -3.19 -9.39
CA ILE A 116 6.43 -1.76 -9.27
C ILE A 116 5.01 -1.46 -9.73
N GLY A 117 4.30 -0.63 -8.99
CA GLY A 117 2.97 -0.11 -9.30
C GLY A 117 2.91 1.40 -9.11
N ALA A 118 1.81 2.03 -9.52
CA ALA A 118 1.59 3.46 -9.37
C ALA A 118 0.92 3.81 -8.04
N HIS A 119 1.29 4.97 -7.46
CA HIS A 119 0.63 5.58 -6.30
C HIS A 119 0.25 7.05 -6.56
N GLY A 120 -0.14 7.35 -7.79
CA GLY A 120 -0.42 8.69 -8.27
C GLY A 120 0.84 9.48 -8.63
N TRP A 121 0.61 10.75 -8.97
CA TRP A 121 1.69 11.70 -9.26
C TRP A 121 2.08 12.52 -8.04
N THR A 122 1.08 13.12 -7.34
CA THR A 122 1.30 14.04 -6.22
C THR A 122 0.96 13.47 -4.85
N HIS A 123 0.43 12.24 -4.81
CA HIS A 123 -0.14 11.62 -3.60
C HIS A 123 -1.42 12.32 -3.10
N THR A 124 -2.13 13.04 -3.97
CA THR A 124 -3.40 13.66 -3.59
C THR A 124 -4.53 12.63 -3.46
N LEU A 125 -5.55 12.96 -2.66
CA LEU A 125 -6.74 12.14 -2.56
C LEU A 125 -7.52 12.19 -3.89
N LEU A 126 -7.55 11.09 -4.64
CA LEU A 126 -8.16 11.03 -5.97
C LEU A 126 -9.65 11.41 -5.97
N THR A 127 -10.34 11.25 -4.84
CA THR A 127 -11.75 11.68 -4.68
C THR A 127 -11.94 13.19 -4.68
N HIS A 128 -10.86 13.97 -4.57
CA HIS A 128 -10.87 15.43 -4.62
C HIS A 128 -10.40 15.98 -5.98
N CYS A 129 -9.95 15.11 -6.87
CA CYS A 129 -9.43 15.48 -8.18
C CYS A 129 -10.54 15.80 -9.17
N SER A 130 -10.32 16.80 -10.01
CA SER A 130 -11.08 17.00 -11.24
C SER A 130 -10.73 15.89 -12.26
N SER A 131 -11.51 15.78 -13.34
CA SER A 131 -11.18 14.83 -14.42
C SER A 131 -9.80 15.11 -15.05
N LYS A 132 -9.38 16.38 -15.12
CA LYS A 132 -8.06 16.76 -15.62
C LYS A 132 -6.95 16.32 -14.67
N ASP A 133 -7.16 16.48 -13.35
CA ASP A 133 -6.18 16.05 -12.35
C ASP A 133 -6.08 14.52 -12.32
N LEU A 134 -7.21 13.80 -12.45
CA LEU A 134 -7.21 12.34 -12.57
C LEU A 134 -6.40 11.84 -13.78
N GLN A 135 -6.36 12.59 -14.88
CA GLN A 135 -5.49 12.27 -16.01
C GLN A 135 -4.01 12.29 -15.59
N ILE A 136 -3.58 13.31 -14.87
CA ILE A 136 -2.20 13.43 -14.40
C ILE A 136 -1.88 12.36 -13.37
N GLU A 137 -2.75 12.22 -12.36
CA GLU A 137 -2.55 11.28 -11.25
C GLU A 137 -2.56 9.80 -11.69
N LEU A 138 -3.30 9.45 -12.73
CA LEU A 138 -3.46 8.06 -13.14
C LEU A 138 -2.72 7.74 -14.44
N VAL A 139 -2.97 8.52 -15.51
CA VAL A 139 -2.47 8.17 -16.84
C VAL A 139 -1.03 8.62 -17.02
N ASP A 140 -0.70 9.87 -16.67
CA ASP A 140 0.65 10.39 -16.84
C ASP A 140 1.62 9.73 -15.86
N ALA A 141 1.18 9.48 -14.62
CA ALA A 141 1.94 8.71 -13.63
C ALA A 141 2.27 7.30 -14.15
N ARG A 142 1.27 6.58 -14.69
CA ARG A 142 1.46 5.25 -15.29
C ARG A 142 2.47 5.28 -16.42
N LYS A 143 2.24 6.15 -17.41
CA LYS A 143 3.11 6.27 -18.60
C LYS A 143 4.56 6.60 -18.22
N THR A 144 4.75 7.51 -17.27
CA THR A 144 6.09 7.86 -16.79
C THR A 144 6.80 6.67 -16.16
N LEU A 145 6.12 5.88 -15.33
CA LEU A 145 6.71 4.64 -14.80
C LEU A 145 7.05 3.65 -15.91
N GLU A 146 6.15 3.44 -16.87
CA GLU A 146 6.38 2.54 -18.02
C GLU A 146 7.58 2.98 -18.86
N ASP A 147 7.67 4.27 -19.17
CA ASP A 147 8.78 4.85 -19.95
C ASP A 147 10.12 4.75 -19.22
N LYS A 148 10.15 4.98 -17.91
CA LYS A 148 11.38 4.96 -17.10
C LYS A 148 11.86 3.56 -16.75
N LEU A 149 10.96 2.60 -16.63
CA LEU A 149 11.26 1.24 -16.18
C LEU A 149 11.21 0.19 -17.31
N GLY A 150 10.60 0.51 -18.46
CA GLY A 150 10.51 -0.40 -19.60
C GLY A 150 9.57 -1.60 -19.37
N VAL A 151 8.62 -1.50 -18.44
CA VAL A 151 7.66 -2.58 -18.14
C VAL A 151 6.26 -2.02 -18.01
N ALA A 152 5.25 -2.85 -18.31
CA ALA A 152 3.85 -2.47 -18.15
C ALA A 152 3.49 -2.28 -16.67
N ILE A 153 2.84 -1.17 -16.34
CA ILE A 153 2.32 -0.85 -15.00
C ILE A 153 0.81 -1.06 -15.01
N THR A 154 0.38 -2.16 -14.43
CA THR A 154 -1.03 -2.58 -14.43
C THR A 154 -1.71 -2.48 -13.06
N THR A 155 -1.00 -1.96 -12.06
CA THR A 155 -1.45 -1.92 -10.67
C THR A 155 -1.38 -0.51 -10.11
N MET A 156 -2.43 -0.12 -9.39
CA MET A 156 -2.57 1.18 -8.75
C MET A 156 -2.89 1.00 -7.26
N SER A 157 -2.14 1.65 -6.38
CA SER A 157 -2.53 1.86 -4.99
C SER A 157 -3.16 3.24 -4.83
N LEU A 158 -4.32 3.29 -4.18
CA LEU A 158 -5.06 4.54 -4.02
C LEU A 158 -4.48 5.37 -2.86
N PRO A 159 -3.99 6.62 -3.09
CA PRO A 159 -3.55 7.51 -2.03
C PRO A 159 -4.61 7.67 -0.93
N GLY A 160 -4.20 7.47 0.33
CA GLY A 160 -5.11 7.50 1.48
C GLY A 160 -6.21 6.43 1.47
N GLY A 161 -6.18 5.48 0.55
CA GLY A 161 -7.14 4.38 0.41
C GLY A 161 -8.57 4.80 0.06
N ARG A 162 -8.79 6.08 -0.35
CA ARG A 162 -10.13 6.62 -0.64
C ARG A 162 -10.50 6.45 -2.11
N PHE A 163 -11.76 6.09 -2.36
CA PHE A 163 -12.29 5.96 -3.71
C PHE A 163 -13.80 6.20 -3.77
N ASN A 164 -14.29 6.49 -4.96
CA ASN A 164 -15.68 6.54 -5.36
C ASN A 164 -15.82 5.90 -6.74
N ARG A 165 -17.03 5.89 -7.30
CA ARG A 165 -17.29 5.29 -8.63
C ARG A 165 -16.48 5.96 -9.74
N GLN A 166 -16.32 7.29 -9.69
CA GLN A 166 -15.56 8.05 -10.67
C GLN A 166 -14.08 7.66 -10.65
N VAL A 167 -13.46 7.58 -9.46
CA VAL A 167 -12.05 7.17 -9.31
C VAL A 167 -11.83 5.76 -9.83
N LEU A 168 -12.73 4.81 -9.49
CA LEU A 168 -12.60 3.43 -9.99
C LEU A 168 -12.73 3.33 -11.50
N ALA A 169 -13.69 4.05 -12.10
CA ALA A 169 -13.83 4.13 -13.54
C ALA A 169 -12.58 4.72 -14.21
N ALA A 170 -12.07 5.83 -13.69
CA ALA A 170 -10.86 6.47 -14.20
C ALA A 170 -9.61 5.56 -14.09
N CYS A 171 -9.47 4.79 -13.01
CA CYS A 171 -8.39 3.80 -12.89
C CYS A 171 -8.51 2.70 -13.96
N GLN A 172 -9.74 2.21 -14.25
CA GLN A 172 -9.96 1.20 -15.28
C GLN A 172 -9.69 1.77 -16.69
N GLU A 173 -10.17 2.98 -16.97
CA GLU A 173 -9.91 3.70 -18.22
C GLU A 173 -8.42 3.98 -18.43
N ALA A 174 -7.69 4.30 -17.35
CA ALA A 174 -6.25 4.43 -17.36
C ALA A 174 -5.52 3.08 -17.58
N GLY A 175 -6.23 1.94 -17.59
CA GLY A 175 -5.68 0.61 -17.89
C GLY A 175 -5.11 -0.15 -16.69
N TYR A 176 -5.44 0.22 -15.46
CA TYR A 176 -5.05 -0.55 -14.29
C TYR A 176 -5.95 -1.78 -14.13
N ALA A 177 -5.33 -2.96 -14.10
CA ALA A 177 -6.01 -4.24 -13.93
C ALA A 177 -6.36 -4.53 -12.46
N HIS A 178 -5.52 -4.06 -11.54
CA HIS A 178 -5.73 -4.23 -10.10
C HIS A 178 -5.58 -2.91 -9.35
N ILE A 179 -6.57 -2.61 -8.52
CA ILE A 179 -6.63 -1.40 -7.70
C ILE A 179 -6.51 -1.81 -6.23
N TYR A 180 -5.43 -1.37 -5.59
CA TYR A 180 -5.13 -1.68 -4.19
C TYR A 180 -5.73 -0.63 -3.26
N THR A 181 -6.46 -1.11 -2.27
CA THR A 181 -7.16 -0.30 -1.27
C THR A 181 -6.58 -0.56 0.13
N SER A 182 -7.03 0.18 1.13
CA SER A 182 -6.72 -0.06 2.55
C SER A 182 -7.86 -0.76 3.29
N ILE A 183 -8.65 -1.58 2.58
CA ILE A 183 -9.70 -2.41 3.18
C ILE A 183 -9.06 -3.69 3.70
N PRO A 184 -9.03 -3.94 5.03
CA PRO A 184 -8.43 -5.15 5.57
C PRO A 184 -9.32 -6.35 5.27
N LYS A 185 -8.92 -7.14 4.29
CA LYS A 185 -9.60 -8.39 3.91
C LYS A 185 -8.60 -9.35 3.26
N THR A 186 -8.93 -10.63 3.27
CA THR A 186 -8.16 -11.63 2.52
C THR A 186 -8.66 -11.72 1.07
N GLU A 187 -7.75 -12.02 0.15
CA GLU A 187 -8.02 -12.14 -1.27
C GLU A 187 -7.84 -13.58 -1.75
N SER A 188 -8.53 -13.93 -2.82
CA SER A 188 -8.22 -15.15 -3.57
C SER A 188 -6.87 -15.05 -4.28
N LEU A 189 -6.28 -16.15 -4.68
CA LEU A 189 -5.11 -16.19 -5.56
C LEU A 189 -5.50 -16.86 -6.90
N PRO A 190 -5.42 -16.11 -8.00
CA PRO A 190 -5.07 -14.69 -8.14
C PRO A 190 -6.13 -13.75 -7.56
N PRO A 191 -5.76 -12.50 -7.19
CA PRO A 191 -6.70 -11.52 -6.66
C PRO A 191 -7.65 -10.99 -7.73
N GLY A 192 -8.80 -10.46 -7.29
CA GLY A 192 -9.73 -9.75 -8.15
C GLY A 192 -9.25 -8.32 -8.52
N PRO A 193 -10.06 -7.56 -9.27
CA PRO A 193 -9.71 -6.20 -9.70
C PRO A 193 -9.50 -5.22 -8.53
N MET A 194 -10.19 -5.41 -7.42
CA MET A 194 -10.02 -4.62 -6.20
C MET A 194 -9.37 -5.47 -5.12
N VAL A 195 -8.17 -5.08 -4.72
CA VAL A 195 -7.34 -5.78 -3.73
C VAL A 195 -7.38 -5.04 -2.41
N GLY A 196 -7.81 -5.74 -1.35
CA GLY A 196 -7.78 -5.23 0.01
C GLY A 196 -6.42 -5.42 0.65
N ARG A 197 -6.02 -4.47 1.53
CA ARG A 197 -4.76 -4.56 2.27
C ARG A 197 -4.95 -4.17 3.72
N LEU A 198 -4.16 -4.80 4.58
CA LEU A 198 -4.03 -4.40 5.97
C LEU A 198 -2.83 -3.45 6.12
N ASN A 199 -3.09 -2.25 6.59
CA ASN A 199 -2.06 -1.26 6.88
C ASN A 199 -1.34 -1.62 8.17
N ILE A 200 -0.03 -1.90 8.07
CA ILE A 200 0.82 -2.26 9.21
C ILE A 200 1.33 -1.00 9.88
N ARG A 201 1.26 -0.99 11.21
CA ARG A 201 1.70 0.11 12.07
C ARG A 201 2.83 -0.32 12.98
N GLY A 202 3.63 0.62 13.46
CA GLY A 202 4.72 0.36 14.39
C GLY A 202 4.31 -0.30 15.72
N SER A 203 3.05 -0.19 16.12
CA SER A 203 2.50 -0.89 17.29
C SER A 203 2.16 -2.37 17.05
N MET A 204 2.17 -2.85 15.79
CA MET A 204 1.77 -4.22 15.43
C MET A 204 2.98 -5.15 15.46
N GLN A 205 3.28 -5.69 16.66
CA GLN A 205 4.39 -6.62 16.88
C GLN A 205 4.16 -7.98 16.19
N ALA A 206 5.22 -8.78 16.05
CA ALA A 206 5.20 -10.05 15.33
C ALA A 206 4.14 -11.04 15.85
N ASP A 207 3.94 -11.13 17.17
CA ASP A 207 2.92 -12.02 17.77
C ASP A 207 1.51 -11.62 17.33
N TRP A 208 1.22 -10.31 17.32
CA TRP A 208 -0.07 -9.83 16.84
C TRP A 208 -0.24 -10.11 15.35
N VAL A 209 0.78 -9.86 14.53
CA VAL A 209 0.75 -10.17 13.09
C VAL A 209 0.58 -11.67 12.87
N SER A 210 1.24 -12.53 13.67
CA SER A 210 1.08 -14.00 13.63
C SER A 210 -0.38 -14.41 13.81
N SER A 211 -1.09 -13.79 14.76
CA SER A 211 -2.49 -14.10 15.04
C SER A 211 -3.44 -13.89 13.84
N LEU A 212 -3.04 -13.09 12.84
CA LEU A 212 -3.83 -12.87 11.62
C LEU A 212 -3.86 -14.10 10.70
N PHE A 213 -2.83 -14.94 10.78
CA PHE A 213 -2.66 -16.13 9.93
C PHE A 213 -3.15 -17.42 10.60
N GLU A 214 -3.65 -17.32 11.82
CA GLU A 214 -4.28 -18.46 12.50
C GLU A 214 -5.58 -18.89 11.79
N PRO A 215 -5.90 -20.19 11.78
CA PRO A 215 -7.17 -20.68 11.25
C PRO A 215 -8.37 -19.98 11.93
N ARG A 216 -9.24 -19.37 11.15
CA ARG A 216 -10.40 -18.59 11.65
C ARG A 216 -10.01 -17.42 12.56
N SER A 217 -8.93 -16.72 12.25
CA SER A 217 -8.40 -15.60 13.03
C SER A 217 -9.49 -14.64 13.53
N ALA A 218 -9.65 -14.57 14.84
CA ALA A 218 -10.54 -13.60 15.49
C ALA A 218 -10.02 -12.15 15.28
N SER A 219 -8.70 -11.96 15.23
CA SER A 219 -8.03 -10.69 14.99
C SER A 219 -8.39 -10.13 13.62
N LEU A 220 -8.32 -10.94 12.57
CA LEU A 220 -8.70 -10.52 11.22
C LEU A 220 -10.19 -10.20 11.10
N ALA A 221 -11.07 -11.06 11.64
CA ALA A 221 -12.50 -10.81 11.64
C ALA A 221 -12.89 -9.54 12.40
N ARG A 222 -12.18 -9.23 13.49
CA ARG A 222 -12.34 -7.98 14.25
C ARG A 222 -11.95 -6.77 13.40
N LEU A 223 -10.80 -6.80 12.71
CA LEU A 223 -10.35 -5.72 11.82
C LEU A 223 -11.35 -5.44 10.70
N GLU A 224 -11.84 -6.49 10.03
CA GLU A 224 -12.85 -6.34 8.98
C GLU A 224 -14.14 -5.71 9.50
N ARG A 225 -14.57 -6.10 10.71
CA ARG A 225 -15.76 -5.52 11.37
C ARG A 225 -15.54 -4.06 11.74
N GLU A 226 -14.40 -3.73 12.37
CA GLU A 226 -14.05 -2.35 12.75
C GLU A 226 -13.97 -1.45 11.52
N TYR A 227 -13.37 -1.92 10.42
CA TYR A 227 -13.35 -1.20 9.16
C TYR A 227 -14.77 -0.90 8.65
N ARG A 228 -15.65 -1.91 8.62
CA ARG A 228 -17.05 -1.74 8.15
C ARG A 228 -17.82 -0.74 9.00
N ILE A 229 -17.64 -0.77 10.32
CA ILE A 229 -18.28 0.20 11.25
C ILE A 229 -17.77 1.62 10.98
N LYS A 230 -16.43 1.80 10.85
CA LYS A 230 -15.82 3.09 10.53
C LYS A 230 -16.27 3.62 9.17
N ALA A 231 -16.33 2.77 8.16
CA ALA A 231 -16.80 3.13 6.83
C ALA A 231 -18.28 3.54 6.82
N ALA A 232 -19.15 2.81 7.55
CA ALA A 232 -20.56 3.17 7.70
C ALA A 232 -20.73 4.49 8.44
N ALA A 233 -20.03 4.70 9.56
CA ALA A 233 -20.06 5.96 10.32
C ALA A 233 -19.63 7.15 9.46
N LYS A 234 -18.58 6.98 8.65
CA LYS A 234 -18.09 7.99 7.72
C LYS A 234 -19.11 8.34 6.62
N ASN A 235 -19.79 7.34 6.08
CA ASN A 235 -20.85 7.56 5.07
C ASN A 235 -22.04 8.34 5.65
N VAL A 236 -22.37 8.15 6.94
CA VAL A 236 -23.48 8.85 7.61
C VAL A 236 -23.09 10.28 8.03
N LEU A 237 -21.89 10.45 8.58
CA LEU A 237 -21.42 11.74 9.12
C LEU A 237 -20.85 12.67 8.05
N GLY A 238 -20.45 12.15 6.89
CA GLY A 238 -19.68 12.86 5.87
C GLY A 238 -18.21 13.07 6.28
N ASP A 239 -17.35 13.29 5.28
CA ASP A 239 -15.89 13.33 5.48
C ASP A 239 -15.43 14.41 6.47
N ARG A 240 -16.02 15.61 6.44
CA ARG A 240 -15.61 16.74 7.30
C ARG A 240 -15.93 16.51 8.78
N LEU A 241 -17.14 16.02 9.07
CA LEU A 241 -17.58 15.80 10.45
C LEU A 241 -16.87 14.57 11.05
N TYR A 242 -16.70 13.53 10.25
CA TYR A 242 -15.93 12.34 10.65
C TYR A 242 -14.47 12.68 10.95
N ALA A 243 -13.79 13.47 10.11
CA ALA A 243 -12.42 13.90 10.33
C ALA A 243 -12.28 14.72 11.63
N LYS A 244 -13.22 15.63 11.90
CA LYS A 244 -13.24 16.41 13.15
C LYS A 244 -13.48 15.55 14.39
N LEU A 245 -14.37 14.56 14.30
CA LEU A 245 -14.62 13.62 15.40
C LEU A 245 -13.41 12.70 15.62
N TRP A 246 -12.79 12.24 14.53
CA TRP A 246 -11.62 11.40 14.57
C TRP A 246 -10.40 12.11 15.16
N SER A 247 -10.16 13.37 14.82
CA SER A 247 -9.08 14.18 15.39
C SER A 247 -9.27 14.47 16.88
N LEU A 248 -10.51 14.54 17.35
CA LEU A 248 -10.82 14.70 18.77
C LEU A 248 -10.60 13.41 19.57
N LEU A 249 -10.84 12.25 18.95
CA LEU A 249 -10.70 10.93 19.59
C LEU A 249 -9.26 10.40 19.52
N ASN A 250 -8.49 10.78 18.49
CA ASN A 250 -7.11 10.34 18.26
C ASN A 250 -6.15 11.54 18.30
N ARG A 251 -5.94 12.13 19.48
CA ARG A 251 -5.08 13.30 19.70
C ARG A 251 -3.58 13.11 19.40
N ALA A 252 -3.17 12.04 18.74
CA ALA A 252 -1.77 11.65 18.52
C ALA A 252 -1.34 11.46 17.05
N GLU A 253 -2.09 11.96 16.05
CA GLU A 253 -1.62 11.95 14.65
C GLU A 253 -1.35 13.39 14.20
N PRO A 254 -0.08 13.80 13.97
CA PRO A 254 0.21 15.03 13.24
C PRO A 254 -0.27 14.89 11.79
N ASP A 255 -0.87 15.95 11.27
CA ASP A 255 -1.54 16.06 9.99
C ASP A 255 -0.73 15.53 8.80
N ALA A 256 -1.08 14.39 8.27
CA ALA A 256 -0.72 13.95 6.92
C ALA A 256 -1.72 14.51 5.86
N ILE A 257 -2.51 15.54 6.18
CA ILE A 257 -3.54 16.12 5.30
C ILE A 257 -3.47 17.64 5.35
N SER A 258 -2.39 18.22 4.85
CA SER A 258 -2.39 19.61 4.41
C SER A 258 -1.41 19.85 3.27
N GLY A 259 -1.67 19.25 2.11
CA GLY A 259 -1.25 19.80 0.86
C GLY A 259 -2.21 20.94 0.53
N ASN A 260 -1.88 22.17 0.95
CA ASN A 260 -2.61 23.36 0.58
C ASN A 260 -2.34 23.64 -0.91
N PRO A 261 -3.37 23.82 -1.78
CA PRO A 261 -3.16 24.08 -3.21
C PRO A 261 -2.57 25.46 -3.55
N SER A 262 -2.18 26.28 -2.57
CA SER A 262 -1.81 27.69 -2.79
C SER A 262 -0.32 27.98 -2.97
N ASP A 263 0.59 26.99 -2.99
CA ASP A 263 2.03 27.24 -3.08
C ASP A 263 2.63 27.03 -4.50
N HIS A 264 1.80 27.02 -5.55
CA HIS A 264 2.25 26.89 -6.94
C HIS A 264 2.14 28.17 -7.79
N GLU A 265 2.14 29.35 -7.17
CA GLU A 265 2.38 30.61 -7.89
C GLU A 265 3.57 31.33 -7.25
N ASN A 266 4.79 31.05 -7.70
CA ASN A 266 5.91 31.97 -7.82
C ASN A 266 7.26 31.24 -7.98
N THR A 267 7.56 30.73 -9.17
CA THR A 267 8.94 30.64 -9.68
C THR A 267 8.93 30.53 -11.21
N ALA A 268 8.50 31.57 -11.87
CA ALA A 268 8.86 31.82 -13.25
C ALA A 268 9.33 33.27 -13.31
N HIS A 269 10.65 33.47 -13.21
CA HIS A 269 11.46 34.58 -13.71
C HIS A 269 12.76 34.65 -12.89
N HIS A 270 13.80 34.00 -13.39
CA HIS A 270 15.13 34.61 -13.71
C HIS A 270 16.00 33.48 -14.27
#